data_9afa99c3363671d17d4d4f8e1970a846
#
_entry.id   9afa99c3363671d17d4d4f8e1970a846
#
_cell.length_a   1.000
_cell.length_b   1.000
_cell.length_c   1.000
_cell.angle_alpha   90.00
_cell.angle_beta   90.00
_cell.angle_gamma   90.00
#
_symmetry.space_group_name_H-M   'P 1'
#
loop_
_entity.id
_entity.type
_entity.pdbx_description
1 polymer ?
#
loop_
_entity_poly.entity_id
_entity_poly.type
_entity_poly.pdbx_seq_one_letter_code
_entity_poly.pdbx_strand_id
1 'polypeptide(L)'
;DGGLRTKADDFDIAQAGRTVIVVDGANATVTAIDPAQVKMLGSASIPGGASVALGADVVAVLEPKQGALWITDAASIEGFNAAAIDPITTLGKGAVVTVGVDGTVYAASPEQRELVKVAPSTQGELATPTRTGLDIEEGAALAISAVGDRAVVLDRDAGRVIVAGGGTVEIADAADARLQHPSAASATVAVATPTELLQIPVGGGDPLVTASGGAKGTPAQPVQLTGCTYSAWSGSNRFVRDCMIDSQDAKA
;
A
#
# COMPACT_ATOMS: atom_id res chain seq x y z
N ASP A 1 11.15 -28.55 9.38
CA ASP A 1 10.16 -28.21 8.38
C ASP A 1 9.07 -27.36 9.04
N GLY A 2 9.34 -26.04 9.13
CA GLY A 2 8.41 -25.06 9.73
C GLY A 2 7.40 -24.51 8.73
N GLY A 3 6.97 -25.33 7.78
CA GLY A 3 6.09 -24.86 6.71
C GLY A 3 4.74 -24.40 7.25
N LEU A 4 4.45 -23.12 7.12
CA LEU A 4 3.10 -22.60 7.24
C LEU A 4 2.27 -23.25 6.13
N ARG A 5 1.19 -23.91 6.48
CA ARG A 5 0.25 -24.49 5.52
C ARG A 5 -1.11 -23.87 5.74
N THR A 6 -1.59 -23.09 4.79
CA THR A 6 -3.01 -22.75 4.72
C THR A 6 -3.71 -23.66 3.71
N LYS A 7 -4.95 -24.02 3.99
CA LYS A 7 -5.84 -24.69 3.03
C LYS A 7 -6.80 -23.68 2.38
N ALA A 8 -6.66 -22.41 2.74
CA ALA A 8 -7.52 -21.34 2.26
C ALA A 8 -7.05 -20.87 0.89
N ASP A 9 -8.00 -20.66 -0.01
CA ASP A 9 -7.76 -20.01 -1.31
C ASP A 9 -7.69 -18.47 -1.15
N ASP A 10 -7.99 -17.95 0.06
CA ASP A 10 -8.00 -16.54 0.41
C ASP A 10 -6.83 -16.25 1.36
N PHE A 11 -5.68 -15.96 0.79
CA PHE A 11 -4.51 -15.52 1.56
C PHE A 11 -3.77 -14.41 0.80
N ASP A 12 -3.11 -13.54 1.56
CA ASP A 12 -2.22 -12.51 1.04
C ASP A 12 -0.86 -12.59 1.71
N ILE A 13 0.19 -12.15 0.99
CA ILE A 13 1.56 -12.16 1.46
C ILE A 13 2.18 -10.80 1.22
N ALA A 14 2.71 -10.18 2.27
CA ALA A 14 3.51 -8.97 2.16
C ALA A 14 4.90 -9.20 2.73
N GLN A 15 5.89 -8.57 2.10
CA GLN A 15 7.29 -8.62 2.53
C GLN A 15 7.86 -7.21 2.62
N ALA A 16 8.54 -6.91 3.73
CA ALA A 16 9.33 -5.71 3.91
C ALA A 16 10.67 -6.09 4.57
N GLY A 17 11.77 -5.80 3.88
CA GLY A 17 13.10 -6.17 4.37
C GLY A 17 13.21 -7.66 4.66
N ARG A 18 13.41 -8.01 5.95
CA ARG A 18 13.54 -9.38 6.45
C ARG A 18 12.27 -9.95 7.07
N THR A 19 11.18 -9.20 7.00
CA THR A 19 9.90 -9.60 7.59
C THR A 19 8.93 -9.97 6.48
N VAL A 20 8.28 -11.12 6.62
CA VAL A 20 7.17 -11.56 5.77
C VAL A 20 5.96 -11.73 6.66
N ILE A 21 4.82 -11.21 6.24
CA ILE A 21 3.52 -11.53 6.84
C ILE A 21 2.70 -12.37 5.86
N VAL A 22 1.97 -13.32 6.41
CA VAL A 22 0.96 -14.10 5.71
C VAL A 22 -0.37 -13.81 6.36
N VAL A 23 -1.32 -13.30 5.60
CA VAL A 23 -2.69 -13.05 6.03
C VAL A 23 -3.57 -14.17 5.49
N ASP A 24 -4.21 -14.89 6.37
CA ASP A 24 -5.21 -15.92 6.03
C ASP A 24 -6.59 -15.31 6.25
N GLY A 25 -7.22 -14.87 5.16
CA GLY A 25 -8.51 -14.19 5.20
C GLY A 25 -9.64 -15.13 5.67
N ALA A 26 -9.57 -16.41 5.31
CA ALA A 26 -10.59 -17.39 5.68
C ALA A 26 -10.60 -17.68 7.19
N ASN A 27 -9.42 -17.68 7.83
CA ASN A 27 -9.27 -17.91 9.27
C ASN A 27 -9.14 -16.61 10.08
N ALA A 28 -9.12 -15.47 9.41
CA ALA A 28 -8.89 -14.15 10.00
C ALA A 28 -7.66 -14.14 10.92
N THR A 29 -6.52 -14.57 10.38
CA THR A 29 -5.24 -14.60 11.08
C THR A 29 -4.12 -13.92 10.29
N VAL A 30 -3.16 -13.35 11.00
CA VAL A 30 -1.91 -12.85 10.46
C VAL A 30 -0.75 -13.56 11.12
N THR A 31 0.23 -13.97 10.34
CA THR A 31 1.44 -14.64 10.83
C THR A 31 2.67 -13.90 10.32
N ALA A 32 3.57 -13.53 11.23
CA ALA A 32 4.85 -12.91 10.89
C ALA A 32 5.98 -13.95 10.90
N ILE A 33 6.87 -13.85 9.90
CA ILE A 33 7.95 -14.81 9.65
C ILE A 33 9.24 -14.03 9.37
N ASP A 34 10.35 -14.47 9.96
CA ASP A 34 11.70 -14.12 9.50
C ASP A 34 12.21 -15.21 8.54
N PRO A 35 12.18 -14.98 7.22
CA PRO A 35 12.59 -15.99 6.25
C PRO A 35 14.10 -16.26 6.28
N ALA A 36 14.93 -15.32 6.74
CA ALA A 36 16.37 -15.52 6.85
C ALA A 36 16.75 -16.49 7.98
N GLN A 37 15.95 -16.53 9.04
CA GLN A 37 16.10 -17.48 10.15
C GLN A 37 15.18 -18.70 10.01
N VAL A 38 14.32 -18.74 8.99
CA VAL A 38 13.27 -19.75 8.82
C VAL A 38 12.44 -19.89 10.12
N LYS A 39 12.13 -18.75 10.73
CA LYS A 39 11.47 -18.67 12.04
C LYS A 39 10.14 -17.93 11.96
N MET A 40 9.11 -18.54 12.53
CA MET A 40 7.85 -17.84 12.83
C MET A 40 8.12 -16.87 14.00
N LEU A 41 7.82 -15.58 13.80
CA LEU A 41 7.91 -14.56 14.84
C LEU A 41 6.68 -14.58 15.75
N GLY A 42 5.52 -14.87 15.19
CA GLY A 42 4.26 -15.00 15.92
C GLY A 42 3.07 -15.07 14.99
N SER A 43 1.90 -15.33 15.55
CA SER A 43 0.62 -15.32 14.84
C SER A 43 -0.48 -14.76 15.75
N ALA A 44 -1.41 -14.02 15.16
CA ALA A 44 -2.53 -13.41 15.87
C ALA A 44 -3.84 -13.51 15.08
N SER A 45 -4.97 -13.48 15.79
CA SER A 45 -6.28 -13.29 15.18
C SER A 45 -6.50 -11.81 14.89
N ILE A 46 -7.06 -11.53 13.73
CA ILE A 46 -7.43 -10.19 13.26
C ILE A 46 -8.95 -10.11 13.04
N PRO A 47 -9.54 -8.91 12.97
CA PRO A 47 -10.93 -8.77 12.58
C PRO A 47 -11.20 -9.39 11.21
N GLY A 48 -12.35 -10.06 11.05
CA GLY A 48 -12.71 -10.70 9.77
C GLY A 48 -12.79 -9.68 8.63
N GLY A 49 -12.11 -9.96 7.53
CA GLY A 49 -12.02 -9.08 6.36
C GLY A 49 -11.10 -7.87 6.56
N ALA A 50 -10.28 -7.84 7.60
CA ALA A 50 -9.32 -6.76 7.83
C ALA A 50 -8.29 -6.68 6.70
N SER A 51 -7.95 -5.46 6.31
CA SER A 51 -6.79 -5.18 5.48
C SER A 51 -5.55 -5.11 6.36
N VAL A 52 -4.46 -5.75 5.93
CA VAL A 52 -3.18 -5.74 6.64
C VAL A 52 -2.09 -5.19 5.72
N ALA A 53 -1.32 -4.24 6.21
CA ALA A 53 -0.19 -3.65 5.49
C ALA A 53 1.09 -3.81 6.31
N LEU A 54 2.21 -3.99 5.60
CA LEU A 54 3.54 -4.13 6.19
C LEU A 54 4.52 -3.16 5.54
N GLY A 55 5.31 -2.45 6.35
CA GLY A 55 6.44 -1.65 5.90
C GLY A 55 7.48 -1.55 7.00
N ALA A 56 8.77 -1.66 6.67
CA ALA A 56 9.82 -1.95 7.64
C ALA A 56 9.41 -3.16 8.51
N ASP A 57 9.31 -2.98 9.82
CA ASP A 57 8.83 -4.01 10.75
C ASP A 57 7.44 -3.64 11.35
N VAL A 58 6.75 -2.65 10.76
CA VAL A 58 5.45 -2.15 11.23
C VAL A 58 4.32 -2.84 10.49
N VAL A 59 3.37 -3.38 11.24
CA VAL A 59 2.14 -3.99 10.75
C VAL A 59 0.96 -3.09 11.11
N ALA A 60 0.19 -2.68 10.12
CA ALA A 60 -1.07 -1.97 10.28
C ALA A 60 -2.23 -2.90 9.97
N VAL A 61 -3.21 -2.97 10.87
CA VAL A 61 -4.44 -3.77 10.72
C VAL A 61 -5.63 -2.82 10.69
N LEU A 62 -6.40 -2.84 9.61
CA LEU A 62 -7.58 -1.99 9.41
C LEU A 62 -8.84 -2.83 9.30
N GLU A 63 -9.77 -2.64 10.22
CA GLU A 63 -11.08 -3.30 10.22
C GLU A 63 -12.02 -2.61 9.22
N PRO A 64 -12.73 -3.33 8.33
CA PRO A 64 -13.44 -2.72 7.19
C PRO A 64 -14.76 -2.03 7.52
N LYS A 65 -15.41 -2.35 8.65
CA LYS A 65 -16.77 -1.87 8.93
C LYS A 65 -16.80 -0.49 9.56
N GLN A 66 -15.91 -0.25 10.52
CA GLN A 66 -15.81 1.00 11.27
C GLN A 66 -14.51 1.74 10.96
N GLY A 67 -13.59 1.11 10.22
CA GLY A 67 -12.28 1.68 9.94
C GLY A 67 -11.40 1.76 11.18
N ALA A 68 -11.57 0.86 12.15
CA ALA A 68 -10.70 0.81 13.30
C ALA A 68 -9.29 0.39 12.88
N LEU A 69 -8.29 1.20 13.23
CA LEU A 69 -6.90 1.02 12.85
C LEU A 69 -6.05 0.69 14.06
N TRP A 70 -5.34 -0.42 14.00
CA TRP A 70 -4.29 -0.81 14.95
C TRP A 70 -2.95 -0.84 14.27
N ILE A 71 -1.90 -0.58 15.03
CA ILE A 71 -0.52 -0.62 14.56
C ILE A 71 0.28 -1.42 15.60
N THR A 72 1.11 -2.34 15.14
CA THR A 72 1.98 -3.16 15.97
C THR A 72 3.29 -3.48 15.25
N ASP A 73 4.32 -3.87 15.97
CA ASP A 73 5.52 -4.42 15.38
C ASP A 73 5.32 -5.88 14.98
N ALA A 74 5.90 -6.29 13.87
CA ALA A 74 5.84 -7.69 13.41
C ALA A 74 6.41 -8.68 14.44
N ALA A 75 7.43 -8.27 15.19
CA ALA A 75 8.00 -9.09 16.27
C ALA A 75 7.07 -9.24 17.48
N SER A 76 6.11 -8.33 17.64
CA SER A 76 5.12 -8.30 18.73
C SER A 76 3.75 -8.82 18.30
N ILE A 77 3.62 -9.36 17.09
CA ILE A 77 2.33 -9.76 16.51
C ILE A 77 1.60 -10.81 17.37
N GLU A 78 2.32 -11.71 18.05
CA GLU A 78 1.75 -12.74 18.91
C GLU A 78 0.90 -12.15 20.06
N GLY A 79 1.28 -10.96 20.54
CA GLY A 79 0.55 -10.23 21.58
C GLY A 79 -0.64 -9.40 21.06
N PHE A 80 -0.83 -9.34 19.75
CA PHE A 80 -1.89 -8.54 19.16
C PHE A 80 -3.27 -9.16 19.43
N ASN A 81 -4.18 -8.34 19.95
CA ASN A 81 -5.57 -8.72 20.18
C ASN A 81 -6.48 -7.49 20.02
N ALA A 82 -7.10 -7.37 18.85
CA ALA A 82 -7.99 -6.25 18.53
C ALA A 82 -9.17 -6.07 19.48
N ALA A 83 -9.58 -7.12 20.21
CA ALA A 83 -10.66 -7.04 21.19
C ALA A 83 -10.21 -6.50 22.56
N ALA A 84 -8.89 -6.51 22.82
CA ALA A 84 -8.32 -6.10 24.11
C ALA A 84 -7.51 -4.80 24.02
N ILE A 85 -7.18 -4.36 22.82
CA ILE A 85 -6.36 -3.16 22.56
C ILE A 85 -7.23 -2.12 21.85
N ASP A 86 -7.28 -0.91 22.37
CA ASP A 86 -7.99 0.17 21.71
C ASP A 86 -7.33 0.50 20.35
N PRO A 87 -8.13 0.78 19.31
CA PRO A 87 -7.59 1.25 18.03
C PRO A 87 -6.93 2.63 18.21
N ILE A 88 -5.83 2.87 17.49
CA ILE A 88 -5.15 4.17 17.51
C ILE A 88 -6.02 5.29 16.92
N THR A 89 -6.93 4.91 16.02
CA THR A 89 -7.94 5.80 15.44
C THR A 89 -9.04 4.99 14.78
N THR A 90 -10.17 5.66 14.50
CA THR A 90 -11.28 5.11 13.72
C THR A 90 -11.52 6.01 12.51
N LEU A 91 -11.65 5.42 11.34
CA LEU A 91 -11.64 6.11 10.03
C LEU A 91 -12.97 6.01 9.29
N GLY A 92 -13.91 5.22 9.81
CA GLY A 92 -15.18 4.95 9.13
C GLY A 92 -15.06 3.92 8.00
N LYS A 93 -16.18 3.65 7.37
CA LYS A 93 -16.31 2.64 6.32
C LYS A 93 -15.55 3.03 5.05
N GLY A 94 -14.98 2.03 4.37
CA GLY A 94 -14.29 2.24 3.09
C GLY A 94 -12.87 2.80 3.24
N ALA A 95 -12.37 2.97 4.46
CA ALA A 95 -11.01 3.39 4.70
C ALA A 95 -10.00 2.40 4.10
N VAL A 96 -8.85 2.93 3.70
CA VAL A 96 -7.72 2.17 3.14
C VAL A 96 -6.44 2.51 3.91
N VAL A 97 -5.52 1.54 3.99
CA VAL A 97 -4.27 1.67 4.75
C VAL A 97 -3.07 1.20 3.94
N THR A 98 -1.93 1.83 4.17
CA THR A 98 -0.62 1.39 3.69
C THR A 98 0.46 1.73 4.71
N VAL A 99 1.59 1.04 4.62
CA VAL A 99 2.78 1.35 5.42
C VAL A 99 3.93 1.66 4.48
N GLY A 100 4.56 2.80 4.66
CA GLY A 100 5.74 3.21 3.92
C GLY A 100 6.96 2.33 4.24
N VAL A 101 7.96 2.37 3.39
CA VAL A 101 9.22 1.61 3.59
C VAL A 101 10.00 2.05 4.84
N ASP A 102 9.69 3.21 5.40
CA ASP A 102 10.22 3.75 6.64
C ASP A 102 9.39 3.38 7.89
N GLY A 103 8.30 2.61 7.71
CA GLY A 103 7.37 2.24 8.78
C GLY A 103 6.29 3.28 9.07
N THR A 104 6.25 4.41 8.34
CA THR A 104 5.16 5.38 8.48
C THR A 104 3.85 4.78 7.98
N VAL A 105 2.81 4.80 8.81
CA VAL A 105 1.48 4.34 8.45
C VAL A 105 0.68 5.50 7.87
N TYR A 106 0.07 5.27 6.72
CA TYR A 106 -0.87 6.19 6.08
C TYR A 106 -2.22 5.50 5.90
N ALA A 107 -3.29 6.18 6.24
CA ALA A 107 -4.64 5.70 6.03
C ALA A 107 -5.52 6.82 5.48
N ALA A 108 -6.35 6.52 4.49
CA ALA A 108 -7.30 7.47 3.92
C ALA A 108 -8.72 7.04 4.26
N SER A 109 -9.50 8.01 4.72
CA SER A 109 -10.91 7.85 5.09
C SER A 109 -11.80 8.56 4.05
N PRO A 110 -12.57 7.83 3.26
CA PRO A 110 -13.57 8.47 2.39
C PRO A 110 -14.77 9.01 3.16
N GLU A 111 -15.12 8.42 4.32
CA GLU A 111 -16.21 8.90 5.17
C GLU A 111 -15.86 10.22 5.86
N GLN A 112 -14.64 10.35 6.39
CA GLN A 112 -14.18 11.57 7.07
C GLN A 112 -13.50 12.55 6.12
N ARG A 113 -13.20 12.12 4.88
CA ARG A 113 -12.50 12.92 3.86
C ARG A 113 -11.13 13.39 4.35
N GLU A 114 -10.41 12.48 5.00
CA GLU A 114 -9.12 12.75 5.64
C GLU A 114 -8.06 11.72 5.30
N LEU A 115 -6.83 12.20 5.26
CA LEU A 115 -5.61 11.39 5.31
C LEU A 115 -5.07 11.41 6.73
N VAL A 116 -4.83 10.25 7.29
CA VAL A 116 -4.18 10.07 8.59
C VAL A 116 -2.76 9.57 8.38
N LYS A 117 -1.80 10.17 9.06
CA LYS A 117 -0.40 9.76 9.10
C LYS A 117 0.01 9.47 10.53
N VAL A 118 0.63 8.31 10.75
CA VAL A 118 1.23 7.90 12.02
C VAL A 118 2.70 7.59 11.76
N ALA A 119 3.58 8.44 12.25
CA ALA A 119 5.02 8.22 12.13
C ALA A 119 5.51 7.13 13.09
N PRO A 120 6.54 6.34 12.73
CA PRO A 120 7.19 5.44 13.66
C PRO A 120 7.80 6.24 14.83
N SER A 121 7.67 5.71 16.04
CA SER A 121 8.26 6.34 17.22
C SER A 121 9.71 5.90 17.40
N THR A 122 10.57 6.81 17.74
CA THR A 122 11.97 6.53 18.10
C THR A 122 12.13 5.90 19.50
N GLN A 123 11.04 5.81 20.28
CA GLN A 123 11.06 5.33 21.67
C GLN A 123 10.13 4.13 21.90
N GLY A 124 9.61 3.48 20.83
CA GLY A 124 8.68 2.35 20.95
C GLY A 124 7.24 2.76 21.26
N GLU A 125 6.94 4.05 21.39
CA GLU A 125 5.58 4.57 21.47
C GLU A 125 5.13 5.04 20.09
N LEU A 126 3.87 4.75 19.71
CA LEU A 126 3.30 5.26 18.46
C LEU A 126 3.12 6.78 18.57
N ALA A 127 3.52 7.49 17.52
CA ALA A 127 3.26 8.91 17.44
C ALA A 127 1.75 9.19 17.38
N THR A 128 1.33 10.33 17.90
CA THR A 128 -0.06 10.77 17.77
C THR A 128 -0.43 10.91 16.29
N PRO A 129 -1.58 10.34 15.85
CA PRO A 129 -2.03 10.48 14.46
C PRO A 129 -2.18 11.94 14.05
N THR A 130 -1.59 12.33 12.94
CA THR A 130 -1.82 13.62 12.29
C THR A 130 -2.87 13.47 11.19
N ARG A 131 -3.77 14.46 11.03
CA ARG A 131 -4.87 14.44 10.09
C ARG A 131 -4.76 15.61 9.12
N THR A 132 -5.05 15.33 7.84
CA THR A 132 -5.08 16.33 6.76
C THR A 132 -6.32 16.08 5.91
N GLY A 133 -7.08 17.11 5.61
CA GLY A 133 -8.25 16.99 4.73
C GLY A 133 -7.86 16.49 3.34
N LEU A 134 -8.68 15.61 2.77
CA LEU A 134 -8.61 15.17 1.37
C LEU A 134 -9.78 15.76 0.60
N ASP A 135 -9.49 16.31 -0.59
CA ASP A 135 -10.51 16.76 -1.52
C ASP A 135 -11.07 15.57 -2.31
N ILE A 136 -11.92 14.79 -1.67
CA ILE A 136 -12.60 13.62 -2.22
C ILE A 136 -14.09 13.65 -1.86
N GLU A 137 -14.91 12.92 -2.60
CA GLU A 137 -16.31 12.73 -2.24
C GLU A 137 -16.46 11.73 -1.07
N GLU A 138 -17.52 11.91 -0.28
CA GLU A 138 -17.86 10.98 0.79
C GLU A 138 -18.17 9.59 0.20
N GLY A 139 -17.55 8.57 0.75
CA GLY A 139 -17.75 7.19 0.29
C GLY A 139 -16.98 6.81 -0.97
N ALA A 140 -16.08 7.66 -1.49
CA ALA A 140 -15.27 7.39 -2.67
C ALA A 140 -14.49 6.06 -2.56
N ALA A 141 -14.39 5.34 -3.67
CA ALA A 141 -13.61 4.11 -3.77
C ALA A 141 -12.12 4.44 -3.86
N LEU A 142 -11.40 4.26 -2.76
CA LEU A 142 -10.00 4.64 -2.64
C LEU A 142 -9.04 3.45 -2.78
N ALA A 143 -7.81 3.76 -3.22
CA ALA A 143 -6.61 2.97 -2.95
C ALA A 143 -5.51 3.88 -2.45
N ILE A 144 -4.56 3.34 -1.69
CA ILE A 144 -3.47 4.11 -1.08
C ILE A 144 -2.14 3.40 -1.25
N SER A 145 -1.09 4.18 -1.45
CA SER A 145 0.31 3.76 -1.44
C SER A 145 1.17 4.82 -0.79
N ALA A 146 2.47 4.55 -0.66
CA ALA A 146 3.45 5.49 -0.17
C ALA A 146 4.68 5.55 -1.08
N VAL A 147 5.21 6.75 -1.32
CA VAL A 147 6.45 7.00 -2.06
C VAL A 147 7.33 7.89 -1.19
N GLY A 148 8.40 7.32 -0.64
CA GLY A 148 9.18 7.98 0.39
C GLY A 148 8.31 8.34 1.61
N ASP A 149 8.31 9.61 1.97
CA ASP A 149 7.56 10.17 3.10
C ASP A 149 6.15 10.70 2.72
N ARG A 150 5.67 10.42 1.52
CA ARG A 150 4.40 10.92 0.97
C ARG A 150 3.40 9.80 0.76
N ALA A 151 2.16 10.03 1.21
CA ALA A 151 1.04 9.19 0.81
C ALA A 151 0.57 9.56 -0.60
N VAL A 152 0.14 8.54 -1.34
CA VAL A 152 -0.50 8.69 -2.64
C VAL A 152 -1.85 7.99 -2.59
N VAL A 153 -2.91 8.73 -2.87
CA VAL A 153 -4.29 8.23 -2.85
C VAL A 153 -4.83 8.21 -4.28
N LEU A 154 -5.36 7.10 -4.70
CA LEU A 154 -6.14 6.96 -5.93
C LEU A 154 -7.62 7.00 -5.56
N ASP A 155 -8.31 8.03 -6.03
CA ASP A 155 -9.76 8.15 -6.05
C ASP A 155 -10.25 7.54 -7.38
N ARG A 156 -10.78 6.32 -7.29
CA ARG A 156 -11.20 5.56 -8.47
C ARG A 156 -12.48 6.10 -9.09
N ASP A 157 -13.35 6.69 -8.27
CA ASP A 157 -14.64 7.21 -8.73
C ASP A 157 -14.46 8.54 -9.45
N ALA A 158 -13.62 9.42 -8.92
CA ALA A 158 -13.30 10.70 -9.56
C ALA A 158 -12.22 10.59 -10.64
N GLY A 159 -11.53 9.46 -10.77
CA GLY A 159 -10.50 9.28 -11.79
C GLY A 159 -9.25 10.11 -11.54
N ARG A 160 -8.78 10.20 -10.30
CA ARG A 160 -7.64 11.05 -9.96
C ARG A 160 -6.69 10.45 -8.94
N VAL A 161 -5.43 10.83 -9.05
CA VAL A 161 -4.36 10.52 -8.10
C VAL A 161 -4.00 11.77 -7.32
N ILE A 162 -4.07 11.68 -6.00
CA ILE A 162 -3.76 12.76 -5.06
C ILE A 162 -2.45 12.42 -4.35
N VAL A 163 -1.43 13.26 -4.48
CA VAL A 163 -0.15 13.13 -3.77
C VAL A 163 -0.17 14.08 -2.58
N ALA A 164 -0.03 13.56 -1.37
CA ALA A 164 -0.03 14.37 -0.17
C ALA A 164 1.15 15.37 -0.17
N GLY A 165 0.85 16.66 -0.02
CA GLY A 165 1.83 17.72 -0.13
C GLY A 165 2.38 17.96 -1.55
N GLY A 166 1.75 17.37 -2.55
CA GLY A 166 2.02 17.55 -3.97
C GLY A 166 0.81 18.08 -4.72
N GLY A 167 0.52 17.49 -5.88
CA GLY A 167 -0.61 17.84 -6.73
C GLY A 167 -1.66 16.74 -6.83
N THR A 168 -2.74 17.07 -7.54
CA THR A 168 -3.75 16.11 -8.00
C THR A 168 -3.64 15.97 -9.51
N VAL A 169 -3.70 14.75 -10.00
CA VAL A 169 -3.57 14.42 -11.42
C VAL A 169 -4.76 13.55 -11.85
N GLU A 170 -5.44 13.96 -12.90
CA GLU A 170 -6.52 13.17 -13.48
C GLU A 170 -5.97 12.04 -14.34
N ILE A 171 -6.58 10.86 -14.25
CA ILE A 171 -6.22 9.69 -15.04
C ILE A 171 -7.46 9.05 -15.64
N ALA A 172 -7.32 8.51 -16.84
CA ALA A 172 -8.36 7.72 -17.47
C ALA A 172 -8.37 6.27 -16.89
N ASP A 173 -9.51 5.59 -17.04
CA ASP A 173 -9.67 4.17 -16.64
C ASP A 173 -9.28 3.88 -15.17
N ALA A 174 -9.53 4.83 -14.27
CA ALA A 174 -9.13 4.76 -12.86
C ALA A 174 -9.83 3.65 -12.06
N ALA A 175 -11.04 3.26 -12.46
CA ALA A 175 -11.85 2.27 -11.73
C ALA A 175 -11.11 0.95 -11.49
N ASP A 176 -10.37 0.48 -12.49
CA ASP A 176 -9.58 -0.75 -12.45
C ASP A 176 -8.08 -0.48 -12.26
N ALA A 177 -7.67 0.77 -12.09
CA ALA A 177 -6.27 1.13 -11.94
C ALA A 177 -5.67 0.61 -10.61
N ARG A 178 -4.35 0.39 -10.63
CA ARG A 178 -3.56 -0.05 -9.48
C ARG A 178 -2.41 0.92 -9.23
N LEU A 179 -2.34 1.44 -8.01
CA LEU A 179 -1.15 2.16 -7.52
C LEU A 179 0.00 1.18 -7.31
N GLN A 180 1.23 1.66 -7.44
CA GLN A 180 2.42 0.89 -7.10
C GLN A 180 2.42 0.44 -5.63
N HIS A 181 3.21 -0.59 -5.33
CA HIS A 181 3.59 -0.93 -3.96
C HIS A 181 4.36 0.23 -3.31
N PRO A 182 4.29 0.37 -1.97
CA PRO A 182 5.11 1.34 -1.26
C PRO A 182 6.58 1.23 -1.65
N SER A 183 7.21 2.38 -1.87
CA SER A 183 8.60 2.46 -2.34
C SER A 183 9.40 3.51 -1.60
N ALA A 184 10.72 3.44 -1.72
CA ALA A 184 11.60 4.54 -1.33
C ALA A 184 11.25 5.83 -2.09
N ALA A 185 11.83 6.95 -1.68
CA ALA A 185 11.62 8.23 -2.34
C ALA A 185 11.93 8.13 -3.84
N SER A 186 11.00 8.61 -4.65
CA SER A 186 11.10 8.68 -6.11
C SER A 186 10.50 10.00 -6.59
N ALA A 187 10.90 10.43 -7.77
CA ALA A 187 10.32 11.60 -8.44
C ALA A 187 8.90 11.33 -8.97
N THR A 188 8.54 10.07 -9.15
CA THR A 188 7.25 9.66 -9.70
C THR A 188 6.63 8.54 -8.90
N VAL A 189 5.31 8.39 -9.03
CA VAL A 189 4.54 7.23 -8.62
C VAL A 189 4.00 6.51 -9.85
N ALA A 190 4.11 5.19 -9.88
CA ALA A 190 3.60 4.39 -10.98
C ALA A 190 2.13 4.01 -10.75
N VAL A 191 1.33 4.13 -11.80
CA VAL A 191 -0.07 3.69 -11.84
C VAL A 191 -0.28 2.85 -13.09
N ALA A 192 -0.75 1.62 -12.90
CA ALA A 192 -1.17 0.76 -14.01
C ALA A 192 -2.68 0.87 -14.20
N THR A 193 -3.11 1.33 -15.37
CA THR A 193 -4.50 1.25 -15.83
C THR A 193 -4.70 -0.04 -16.64
N PRO A 194 -5.91 -0.41 -17.06
CA PRO A 194 -6.11 -1.59 -17.91
C PRO A 194 -5.30 -1.61 -19.21
N THR A 195 -4.88 -0.45 -19.70
CA THR A 195 -4.19 -0.31 -21.00
C THR A 195 -2.81 0.31 -20.92
N GLU A 196 -2.47 1.00 -19.83
CA GLU A 196 -1.30 1.87 -19.76
C GLU A 196 -0.53 1.73 -18.45
N LEU A 197 0.76 2.02 -18.50
CA LEU A 197 1.59 2.33 -17.33
C LEU A 197 1.90 3.83 -17.33
N LEU A 198 1.49 4.49 -16.26
CA LEU A 198 1.66 5.92 -16.06
C LEU A 198 2.74 6.16 -14.99
N GLN A 199 3.59 7.16 -15.22
CA GLN A 199 4.50 7.72 -14.21
C GLN A 199 3.98 9.12 -13.85
N ILE A 200 3.47 9.29 -12.64
CA ILE A 200 2.89 10.55 -12.17
C ILE A 200 3.91 11.27 -11.30
N PRO A 201 4.31 12.52 -11.65
CA PRO A 201 5.25 13.28 -10.83
C PRO A 201 4.71 13.53 -9.42
N VAL A 202 5.49 13.21 -8.38
CA VAL A 202 5.07 13.42 -6.97
C VAL A 202 5.00 14.90 -6.59
N GLY A 203 5.60 15.78 -7.37
CA GLY A 203 5.52 17.24 -7.22
C GLY A 203 4.34 17.88 -7.94
N GLY A 204 3.55 17.09 -8.65
CA GLY A 204 2.49 17.57 -9.55
C GLY A 204 2.98 17.72 -10.99
N GLY A 205 2.05 17.84 -11.93
CA GLY A 205 2.30 17.93 -13.37
C GLY A 205 1.63 16.80 -14.14
N ASP A 206 1.79 16.82 -15.46
CA ASP A 206 1.16 15.85 -16.36
C ASP A 206 1.75 14.45 -16.17
N PRO A 207 0.92 13.39 -16.22
CA PRO A 207 1.41 12.02 -16.18
C PRO A 207 2.19 11.69 -17.46
N LEU A 208 3.30 10.98 -17.32
CA LEU A 208 4.03 10.41 -18.44
C LEU A 208 3.52 8.99 -18.72
N VAL A 209 3.00 8.76 -19.91
CA VAL A 209 2.65 7.41 -20.38
C VAL A 209 3.93 6.70 -20.80
N THR A 210 4.38 5.72 -20.02
CA THR A 210 5.63 4.98 -20.31
C THR A 210 5.38 3.68 -21.06
N ALA A 211 4.16 3.16 -21.04
CA ALA A 211 3.76 2.04 -21.86
C ALA A 211 2.27 2.12 -22.19
N SER A 212 1.96 2.13 -23.49
CA SER A 212 0.60 2.19 -24.02
C SER A 212 0.39 1.17 -25.16
N GLY A 213 -0.85 1.05 -25.64
CA GLY A 213 -1.16 0.33 -26.87
C GLY A 213 -1.24 -1.19 -26.76
N GLY A 214 -1.33 -1.75 -25.58
CA GLY A 214 -1.64 -3.17 -25.36
C GLY A 214 -3.13 -3.48 -25.40
N ALA A 215 -3.48 -4.78 -25.57
CA ALA A 215 -4.83 -5.23 -25.31
C ALA A 215 -5.21 -4.94 -23.86
N LYS A 216 -6.48 -4.62 -23.61
CA LYS A 216 -7.01 -4.39 -22.27
C LYS A 216 -6.80 -5.64 -21.41
N GLY A 217 -6.28 -5.47 -20.21
CA GLY A 217 -6.04 -6.54 -19.25
C GLY A 217 -6.25 -6.04 -17.82
N THR A 218 -6.27 -6.98 -16.87
CA THR A 218 -6.33 -6.61 -15.44
C THR A 218 -4.92 -6.30 -14.95
N PRO A 219 -4.62 -5.05 -14.56
CA PRO A 219 -3.29 -4.67 -14.11
C PRO A 219 -2.97 -5.30 -12.75
N ALA A 220 -1.77 -5.82 -12.60
CA ALA A 220 -1.17 -6.08 -11.31
C ALA A 220 -0.69 -4.75 -10.70
N GLN A 221 -0.48 -4.75 -9.40
CA GLN A 221 0.09 -3.60 -8.70
C GLN A 221 1.55 -3.40 -9.15
N PRO A 222 1.93 -2.22 -9.67
CA PRO A 222 3.30 -1.95 -10.10
C PRO A 222 4.29 -2.00 -8.93
N VAL A 223 5.54 -2.37 -9.25
CA VAL A 223 6.64 -2.38 -8.27
C VAL A 223 7.78 -1.54 -8.79
N GLN A 224 8.30 -0.64 -7.96
CA GLN A 224 9.54 0.08 -8.23
C GLN A 224 10.70 -0.60 -7.50
N LEU A 225 11.71 -1.00 -8.26
CA LEU A 225 12.89 -1.68 -7.74
C LEU A 225 14.14 -1.25 -8.49
N THR A 226 15.15 -0.77 -7.78
CA THR A 226 16.46 -0.38 -8.34
C THR A 226 16.38 0.56 -9.56
N GLY A 227 15.52 1.58 -9.47
CA GLY A 227 15.35 2.57 -10.55
C GLY A 227 14.51 2.09 -11.74
N CYS A 228 13.95 0.88 -11.68
CA CYS A 228 13.03 0.36 -12.68
C CYS A 228 11.63 0.18 -12.11
N THR A 229 10.62 0.40 -12.95
CA THR A 229 9.21 0.08 -12.68
C THR A 229 8.83 -1.19 -13.43
N TYR A 230 8.20 -2.11 -12.73
CA TYR A 230 7.71 -3.38 -13.28
C TYR A 230 6.19 -3.41 -13.15
N SER A 231 5.52 -3.80 -14.23
CA SER A 231 4.06 -3.97 -14.24
C SER A 231 3.66 -5.13 -15.14
N ALA A 232 2.56 -5.78 -14.82
CA ALA A 232 2.01 -6.90 -15.58
C ALA A 232 0.49 -6.78 -15.71
N TRP A 233 -0.06 -7.35 -16.77
CA TRP A 233 -1.51 -7.42 -17.01
C TRP A 233 -1.92 -8.85 -17.28
N SER A 234 -2.78 -9.39 -16.43
CA SER A 234 -3.41 -10.68 -16.70
C SER A 234 -4.46 -10.54 -17.82
N GLY A 235 -4.70 -11.64 -18.55
CA GLY A 235 -5.62 -11.65 -19.69
C GLY A 235 -5.01 -11.14 -21.01
N SER A 236 -4.09 -10.16 -20.96
CA SER A 236 -3.36 -9.68 -22.14
C SER A 236 -1.94 -10.24 -22.26
N ASN A 237 -1.47 -11.04 -21.30
CA ASN A 237 -0.11 -11.58 -21.23
C ASN A 237 0.98 -10.51 -21.40
N ARG A 238 0.72 -9.31 -20.90
CA ARG A 238 1.63 -8.16 -21.03
C ARG A 238 2.47 -8.02 -19.78
N PHE A 239 3.75 -7.78 -19.98
CA PHE A 239 4.71 -7.40 -18.95
C PHE A 239 5.52 -6.22 -19.44
N VAL A 240 5.75 -5.24 -18.58
CA VAL A 240 6.55 -4.04 -18.88
C VAL A 240 7.61 -3.88 -17.79
N ARG A 241 8.83 -3.62 -18.23
CA ARG A 241 9.91 -3.10 -17.40
C ARG A 241 10.29 -1.75 -17.98
N ASP A 242 10.13 -0.69 -17.21
CA ASP A 242 10.51 0.67 -17.55
C ASP A 242 11.59 1.13 -16.57
N CYS A 243 12.80 1.40 -17.07
CA CYS A 243 13.93 1.87 -16.29
C CYS A 243 14.25 3.29 -16.71
N MET A 244 14.15 4.24 -15.80
CA MET A 244 14.71 5.57 -16.02
C MET A 244 16.22 5.43 -16.12
N ILE A 245 16.73 5.44 -17.33
CA ILE A 245 18.17 5.58 -17.57
C ILE A 245 18.48 7.04 -17.25
N ASP A 246 19.28 7.28 -16.21
CA ASP A 246 19.86 8.60 -15.96
C ASP A 246 20.60 9.02 -17.24
N SER A 247 20.06 10.03 -17.94
CA SER A 247 20.63 10.55 -19.20
C SER A 247 21.96 11.30 -18.98
N GLN A 248 22.59 11.17 -17.82
CA GLN A 248 23.87 11.79 -17.51
C GLN A 248 25.09 10.94 -17.89
N ASP A 249 24.94 9.64 -18.14
CA ASP A 249 26.07 8.77 -18.51
C ASP A 249 26.25 8.58 -20.03
N ALA A 250 25.51 9.32 -20.86
CA ALA A 250 25.66 9.27 -22.33
C ALA A 250 26.64 10.33 -22.90
N LYS A 251 27.61 10.79 -22.10
CA LYS A 251 28.73 11.62 -22.57
C LYS A 251 30.03 11.04 -22.04
N ALA A 252 30.51 10.03 -22.70
CA ALA A 252 31.91 9.60 -22.71
C ALA A 252 32.32 9.30 -24.16
#